data_469081d1e18578a1905e62e68a7fafe2
#
_entry.id   469081d1e18578a1905e62e68a7fafe2
#
_cell.length_a   1.000
_cell.length_b   1.000
_cell.length_c   1.000
_cell.angle_alpha   90.00
_cell.angle_beta   90.00
_cell.angle_gamma   90.00
#
_symmetry.space_group_name_H-M   'P 1'
#
loop_
_entity.id
_entity.type
_entity.pdbx_description
1 polymer ?
#
loop_
_entity_poly.entity_id
_entity_poly.type
_entity_poly.pdbx_seq_one_letter_code
_entity_poly.pdbx_strand_id
1 'polypeptide(L)'
;QSITDIFTGQAVQSSHFSVNTGQMLGQRTTELGIGNKLELSEAEVLKNVQRIQMNNNLPLSTDIQDWNFTVEMETGTGKTYVYTRTIYELNKKYGFTKFIIVVPSVAIREGVYKSLQMTEEHFAELYPGQHCHYFKYDSQKLTHVRDFATSTAIEIMIINIDSFRRSFVDPEKESTANLIHREMDILNGQRPIEFIQ
;
A
#
# COMPACT_ATOMS: atom_id res chain seq x y z
N GLN A 1 -13.01 -0.75 -11.90
CA GLN A 1 -12.48 -1.56 -13.02
C GLN A 1 -11.23 -0.93 -13.62
N SER A 2 -11.24 0.35 -14.02
CA SER A 2 -10.08 0.99 -14.67
C SER A 2 -8.77 0.84 -13.89
N ILE A 3 -8.78 1.01 -12.56
CA ILE A 3 -7.57 0.88 -11.74
C ILE A 3 -7.03 -0.56 -11.74
N THR A 4 -7.91 -1.56 -11.65
CA THR A 4 -7.49 -2.96 -11.68
C THR A 4 -6.97 -3.39 -13.05
N ASP A 5 -7.51 -2.81 -14.11
CA ASP A 5 -7.14 -3.15 -15.48
C ASP A 5 -5.76 -2.61 -15.90
N ILE A 6 -5.17 -1.67 -15.12
CA ILE A 6 -3.76 -1.26 -15.26
C ILE A 6 -2.82 -2.47 -15.14
N PHE A 7 -3.16 -3.41 -14.29
CA PHE A 7 -2.35 -4.61 -14.01
C PHE A 7 -2.76 -5.83 -14.83
N THR A 8 -3.49 -5.65 -15.94
CA THR A 8 -3.86 -6.78 -16.82
C THR A 8 -2.61 -7.48 -17.36
N GLY A 9 -2.54 -8.79 -17.17
CA GLY A 9 -1.36 -9.61 -17.49
C GLY A 9 -0.46 -9.93 -16.30
N GLN A 10 -0.67 -9.26 -15.16
CA GLN A 10 0.03 -9.58 -13.91
C GLN A 10 -0.33 -11.00 -13.47
N ALA A 11 0.69 -11.81 -13.17
CA ALA A 11 0.50 -13.12 -12.58
C ALA A 11 -0.11 -13.02 -11.18
N VAL A 12 -0.98 -13.96 -10.84
CA VAL A 12 -1.54 -14.04 -9.48
C VAL A 12 -0.41 -14.41 -8.52
N GLN A 13 -0.14 -13.53 -7.58
CA GLN A 13 0.80 -13.83 -6.51
C GLN A 13 0.14 -14.89 -5.59
N SER A 14 0.67 -16.10 -5.61
CA SER A 14 0.34 -17.06 -4.57
C SER A 14 0.97 -16.56 -3.28
N SER A 15 0.18 -16.48 -2.21
CA SER A 15 0.63 -16.14 -0.86
C SER A 15 1.57 -17.20 -0.25
N HIS A 16 2.30 -17.93 -1.08
CA HIS A 16 3.26 -18.90 -0.63
C HIS A 16 4.55 -18.18 -0.21
N PHE A 17 4.82 -18.27 1.07
CA PHE A 17 6.09 -18.02 1.71
C PHE A 17 7.25 -18.41 0.78
N SER A 18 7.91 -17.45 0.19
CA SER A 18 9.31 -17.58 -0.15
C SER A 18 10.12 -16.91 0.95
N VAL A 19 10.14 -17.54 2.13
CA VAL A 19 11.23 -17.33 3.06
C VAL A 19 12.44 -17.97 2.38
N ASN A 20 13.26 -17.17 1.73
CA ASN A 20 14.60 -17.60 1.36
C ASN A 20 15.40 -17.76 2.66
N THR A 21 15.20 -18.88 3.35
CA THR A 21 16.13 -19.41 4.34
C THR A 21 17.33 -19.98 3.59
N GLY A 22 18.04 -19.12 2.88
CA GLY A 22 19.39 -19.43 2.43
C GLY A 22 20.31 -19.43 3.66
N GLN A 23 20.43 -20.56 4.30
CA GLN A 23 21.55 -20.83 5.21
C GLN A 23 22.83 -20.73 4.41
N MET A 24 23.51 -19.60 4.49
CA MET A 24 24.96 -19.52 4.32
C MET A 24 25.51 -18.67 5.45
N LEU A 25 26.50 -19.24 6.11
CA LEU A 25 27.25 -18.69 7.24
C LEU A 25 27.54 -17.18 7.03
N GLY A 26 27.03 -16.35 7.93
CA GLY A 26 27.53 -14.99 8.13
C GLY A 26 26.78 -13.86 7.48
N GLN A 27 25.68 -14.07 6.76
CA GLN A 27 24.81 -12.97 6.29
C GLN A 27 23.59 -12.82 7.21
N ARG A 28 23.39 -11.61 7.73
CA ARG A 28 22.14 -11.23 8.38
C ARG A 28 21.02 -11.39 7.35
N THR A 29 20.20 -12.41 7.49
CA THR A 29 18.94 -12.52 6.77
C THR A 29 18.06 -11.38 7.25
N THR A 30 17.97 -10.32 6.48
CA THR A 30 16.89 -9.36 6.61
C THR A 30 15.60 -10.13 6.27
N GLU A 31 14.79 -10.42 7.28
CA GLU A 31 13.42 -10.87 7.11
C GLU A 31 12.61 -9.67 6.57
N LEU A 32 12.83 -9.33 5.31
CA LEU A 32 11.97 -8.42 4.58
C LEU A 32 10.65 -9.16 4.37
N GLY A 33 9.56 -8.58 4.84
CA GLY A 33 8.24 -9.19 4.82
C GLY A 33 7.70 -9.48 3.42
N ILE A 34 6.44 -9.88 3.38
CA ILE A 34 5.70 -10.16 2.15
C ILE A 34 5.25 -8.82 1.55
N GLY A 35 5.71 -8.49 0.36
CA GLY A 35 5.32 -7.29 -0.39
C GLY A 35 4.53 -7.62 -1.65
N ASN A 36 3.94 -6.60 -2.25
CA ASN A 36 3.37 -6.72 -3.59
C ASN A 36 4.51 -6.70 -4.62
N LYS A 37 4.57 -7.70 -5.49
CA LYS A 37 5.54 -7.75 -6.57
C LYS A 37 4.88 -7.45 -7.91
N LEU A 38 5.31 -6.40 -8.57
CA LEU A 38 4.92 -6.12 -9.95
C LEU A 38 5.87 -6.88 -10.91
N GLU A 39 5.29 -7.72 -11.76
CA GLU A 39 6.04 -8.50 -12.77
C GLU A 39 5.91 -7.93 -14.18
N LEU A 40 4.94 -7.03 -14.39
CA LEU A 40 4.74 -6.35 -15.66
C LEU A 40 5.88 -5.36 -15.93
N SER A 41 6.32 -5.31 -17.15
CA SER A 41 7.21 -4.26 -17.64
C SER A 41 6.46 -2.93 -17.79
N GLU A 42 7.19 -1.83 -17.75
CA GLU A 42 6.64 -0.49 -17.96
C GLU A 42 5.86 -0.38 -19.28
N ALA A 43 6.36 -1.00 -20.35
CA ALA A 43 5.70 -1.00 -21.65
C ALA A 43 4.33 -1.73 -21.63
N GLU A 44 4.21 -2.82 -20.89
CA GLU A 44 2.94 -3.55 -20.72
C GLU A 44 1.93 -2.72 -19.93
N VAL A 45 2.40 -2.09 -18.86
CA VAL A 45 1.54 -1.21 -18.04
C VAL A 45 1.11 0.01 -18.84
N LEU A 46 2.02 0.65 -19.61
CA LEU A 46 1.67 1.77 -20.49
C LEU A 46 0.59 1.38 -21.51
N LYS A 47 0.73 0.21 -22.12
CA LYS A 47 -0.28 -0.31 -23.06
C LYS A 47 -1.64 -0.52 -22.39
N ASN A 48 -1.66 -1.01 -21.16
CA ASN A 48 -2.89 -1.14 -20.39
C ASN A 48 -3.53 0.23 -20.08
N VAL A 49 -2.71 1.21 -19.66
CA VAL A 49 -3.15 2.58 -19.42
C VAL A 49 -3.75 3.21 -20.67
N GLN A 50 -3.06 3.11 -21.81
CA GLN A 50 -3.56 3.62 -23.08
C GLN A 50 -4.88 2.99 -23.49
N ARG A 51 -5.05 1.69 -23.30
CA ARG A 51 -6.32 1.00 -23.54
C ARG A 51 -7.45 1.55 -22.66
N ILE A 52 -7.17 1.80 -21.37
CA ILE A 52 -8.14 2.39 -20.44
C ILE A 52 -8.49 3.83 -20.86
N GLN A 53 -7.49 4.62 -21.20
CA GLN A 53 -7.68 6.00 -21.69
C GLN A 53 -8.51 6.03 -22.97
N MET A 54 -8.21 5.15 -23.92
CA MET A 54 -8.98 5.04 -25.17
C MET A 54 -10.45 4.70 -24.91
N ASN A 55 -10.72 3.74 -24.01
CA ASN A 55 -12.09 3.36 -23.65
C ASN A 55 -12.87 4.47 -22.94
N ASN A 56 -12.16 5.44 -22.36
CA ASN A 56 -12.76 6.60 -21.65
C ASN A 56 -12.65 7.90 -22.45
N ASN A 57 -12.26 7.84 -23.72
CA ASN A 57 -12.05 9.00 -24.59
C ASN A 57 -11.08 10.03 -24.02
N LEU A 58 -10.02 9.58 -23.34
CA LEU A 58 -8.97 10.42 -22.78
C LEU A 58 -7.75 10.47 -23.72
N PRO A 59 -6.95 11.54 -23.65
CA PRO A 59 -5.67 11.61 -24.33
C PRO A 59 -4.76 10.46 -23.90
N LEU A 60 -4.01 9.90 -24.87
CA LEU A 60 -3.12 8.79 -24.57
C LEU A 60 -1.82 9.28 -23.94
N SER A 61 -1.40 8.64 -22.85
CA SER A 61 -0.07 8.85 -22.27
C SER A 61 1.01 8.30 -23.20
N THR A 62 2.15 8.98 -23.25
CA THR A 62 3.33 8.56 -24.02
C THR A 62 4.30 7.74 -23.19
N ASP A 63 4.26 7.91 -21.89
CA ASP A 63 5.12 7.25 -20.90
C ASP A 63 4.40 7.07 -19.58
N ILE A 64 5.05 6.36 -18.66
CA ILE A 64 4.62 6.25 -17.26
C ILE A 64 5.63 7.01 -16.40
N GLN A 65 5.25 8.21 -15.94
CA GLN A 65 6.08 9.00 -15.06
C GLN A 65 5.96 8.49 -13.62
N ASP A 66 7.08 8.03 -13.05
CA ASP A 66 7.21 7.63 -11.64
C ASP A 66 6.10 6.69 -11.10
N TRP A 67 5.49 5.89 -11.98
CA TRP A 67 4.39 4.97 -11.64
C TRP A 67 3.18 5.67 -10.99
N ASN A 68 2.99 6.94 -11.28
CA ASN A 68 1.87 7.73 -10.78
C ASN A 68 0.66 7.67 -11.72
N PHE A 69 -0.48 7.27 -11.19
CA PHE A 69 -1.75 7.22 -11.94
C PHE A 69 -2.78 8.10 -11.24
N THR A 70 -3.44 8.96 -12.00
CA THR A 70 -4.49 9.84 -11.49
C THR A 70 -5.86 9.31 -11.86
N VAL A 71 -6.77 9.28 -10.88
CA VAL A 71 -8.17 8.96 -11.08
C VAL A 71 -9.00 10.14 -10.57
N GLU A 72 -9.70 10.82 -11.47
CA GLU A 72 -10.55 11.94 -11.12
C GLU A 72 -11.96 11.45 -10.81
N MET A 73 -12.48 11.91 -9.68
CA MET A 73 -13.85 11.65 -9.24
C MET A 73 -14.38 12.88 -8.51
N GLU A 74 -15.64 13.24 -8.76
CA GLU A 74 -16.28 14.35 -8.08
C GLU A 74 -16.45 14.13 -6.57
N THR A 75 -16.61 15.22 -5.84
CA THR A 75 -16.88 15.15 -4.40
C THR A 75 -18.24 14.49 -4.16
N GLY A 76 -18.34 13.62 -3.15
CA GLY A 76 -19.60 12.93 -2.81
C GLY A 76 -19.90 11.69 -3.66
N THR A 77 -19.06 11.33 -4.65
CA THR A 77 -19.30 10.17 -5.53
C THR A 77 -18.83 8.83 -4.93
N GLY A 78 -18.46 8.78 -3.64
CA GLY A 78 -18.07 7.56 -2.98
C GLY A 78 -16.61 7.14 -3.21
N LYS A 79 -15.69 8.09 -3.37
CA LYS A 79 -14.24 7.80 -3.56
C LYS A 79 -13.71 6.74 -2.61
N THR A 80 -14.04 6.84 -1.32
CA THR A 80 -13.60 5.89 -0.28
C THR A 80 -14.07 4.47 -0.59
N TYR A 81 -15.33 4.31 -0.96
CA TYR A 81 -15.87 3.01 -1.35
C TYR A 81 -15.16 2.46 -2.60
N VAL A 82 -14.92 3.32 -3.60
CA VAL A 82 -14.28 2.92 -4.86
C VAL A 82 -12.85 2.41 -4.62
N TYR A 83 -12.01 3.14 -3.88
CA TYR A 83 -10.65 2.65 -3.64
C TYR A 83 -10.62 1.46 -2.68
N THR A 84 -11.52 1.37 -1.70
CA THR A 84 -11.63 0.17 -0.85
C THR A 84 -11.99 -1.05 -1.69
N ARG A 85 -13.02 -0.94 -2.55
CA ARG A 85 -13.37 -2.01 -3.48
C ARG A 85 -12.21 -2.37 -4.41
N THR A 86 -11.46 -1.38 -4.88
CA THR A 86 -10.28 -1.60 -5.72
C THR A 86 -9.23 -2.45 -5.02
N ILE A 87 -8.98 -2.21 -3.73
CA ILE A 87 -8.07 -3.01 -2.90
C ILE A 87 -8.49 -4.50 -2.92
N TYR A 88 -9.76 -4.79 -2.63
CA TYR A 88 -10.27 -6.16 -2.67
C TYR A 88 -10.19 -6.80 -4.08
N GLU A 89 -10.49 -6.03 -5.12
CA GLU A 89 -10.38 -6.51 -6.51
C GLU A 89 -8.91 -6.77 -6.91
N LEU A 90 -7.97 -5.95 -6.48
CA LEU A 90 -6.54 -6.16 -6.71
C LEU A 90 -6.03 -7.42 -5.99
N ASN A 91 -6.49 -7.65 -4.76
CA ASN A 91 -6.19 -8.88 -4.06
C ASN A 91 -6.80 -10.09 -4.77
N LYS A 92 -8.08 -10.04 -5.13
CA LYS A 92 -8.79 -11.13 -5.81
C LYS A 92 -8.17 -11.50 -7.16
N LYS A 93 -7.77 -10.49 -7.95
CA LYS A 93 -7.26 -10.68 -9.31
C LYS A 93 -5.77 -11.02 -9.34
N TYR A 94 -4.99 -10.42 -8.46
CA TYR A 94 -3.52 -10.45 -8.56
C TYR A 94 -2.81 -10.87 -7.28
N GLY A 95 -3.55 -11.09 -6.20
CA GLY A 95 -2.99 -11.50 -4.91
C GLY A 95 -2.25 -10.38 -4.15
N PHE A 96 -2.44 -9.12 -4.53
CA PHE A 96 -1.83 -8.00 -3.80
C PHE A 96 -2.41 -7.89 -2.40
N THR A 97 -1.54 -7.75 -1.40
CA THR A 97 -1.92 -7.76 0.02
C THR A 97 -1.58 -6.49 0.78
N LYS A 98 -0.65 -5.64 0.29
CA LYS A 98 -0.17 -4.47 1.02
C LYS A 98 -0.64 -3.18 0.35
N PHE A 99 -1.35 -2.35 1.12
CA PHE A 99 -1.93 -1.10 0.63
C PHE A 99 -1.71 0.02 1.64
N ILE A 100 -1.40 1.20 1.12
CA ILE A 100 -1.18 2.40 1.94
C ILE A 100 -2.12 3.49 1.45
N ILE A 101 -2.93 4.03 2.36
CA ILE A 101 -3.78 5.18 2.10
C ILE A 101 -3.12 6.40 2.72
N VAL A 102 -2.56 7.26 1.87
CA VAL A 102 -1.94 8.51 2.32
C VAL A 102 -2.99 9.62 2.30
N VAL A 103 -3.12 10.32 3.40
CA VAL A 103 -4.12 11.38 3.59
C VAL A 103 -3.48 12.70 4.00
N PRO A 104 -4.08 13.85 3.63
CA PRO A 104 -3.49 15.17 3.90
C PRO A 104 -3.68 15.66 5.33
N SER A 105 -4.59 15.08 6.11
CA SER A 105 -4.89 15.56 7.47
C SER A 105 -5.36 14.46 8.41
N VAL A 106 -5.23 14.71 9.71
CA VAL A 106 -5.70 13.80 10.76
C VAL A 106 -7.22 13.59 10.69
N ALA A 107 -7.98 14.65 10.40
CA ALA A 107 -9.45 14.56 10.29
C ALA A 107 -9.87 13.60 9.15
N ILE A 108 -9.18 13.69 7.99
CA ILE A 108 -9.44 12.79 6.87
C ILE A 108 -8.99 11.36 7.22
N ARG A 109 -7.89 11.19 7.94
CA ARG A 109 -7.43 9.87 8.41
C ARG A 109 -8.50 9.18 9.28
N GLU A 110 -9.07 9.90 10.24
CA GLU A 110 -10.15 9.38 11.09
C GLU A 110 -11.41 9.05 10.27
N GLY A 111 -11.75 9.90 9.31
CA GLY A 111 -12.88 9.68 8.40
C GLY A 111 -12.72 8.43 7.54
N VAL A 112 -11.52 8.21 6.97
CA VAL A 112 -11.18 7.01 6.20
C VAL A 112 -11.29 5.76 7.08
N TYR A 113 -10.68 5.80 8.26
CA TYR A 113 -10.71 4.68 9.21
C TYR A 113 -12.15 4.30 9.58
N LYS A 114 -12.98 5.29 9.92
CA LYS A 114 -14.39 5.07 10.21
C LYS A 114 -15.17 4.52 9.01
N SER A 115 -14.87 4.97 7.81
CA SER A 115 -15.52 4.45 6.59
C SER A 115 -15.17 2.98 6.37
N LEU A 116 -13.92 2.56 6.60
CA LEU A 116 -13.53 1.16 6.53
C LEU A 116 -14.29 0.32 7.55
N GLN A 117 -14.42 0.79 8.80
CA GLN A 117 -15.21 0.11 9.84
C GLN A 117 -16.69 -0.05 9.43
N MET A 118 -17.29 1.01 8.91
CA MET A 118 -18.71 0.99 8.52
C MET A 118 -19.01 0.07 7.34
N THR A 119 -18.02 -0.18 6.49
CA THR A 119 -18.17 -0.99 5.27
C THR A 119 -17.58 -2.40 5.41
N GLU A 120 -17.05 -2.75 6.56
CA GLU A 120 -16.36 -4.03 6.81
C GLU A 120 -17.26 -5.23 6.53
N GLU A 121 -18.45 -5.27 7.12
CA GLU A 121 -19.42 -6.36 6.90
C GLU A 121 -19.82 -6.46 5.43
N HIS A 122 -20.10 -5.33 4.80
CA HIS A 122 -20.45 -5.28 3.38
C HIS A 122 -19.35 -5.87 2.48
N PHE A 123 -18.08 -5.55 2.73
CA PHE A 123 -16.99 -6.11 1.95
C PHE A 123 -16.71 -7.57 2.30
N ALA A 124 -16.92 -8.00 3.55
CA ALA A 124 -16.82 -9.40 3.92
C ALA A 124 -17.86 -10.27 3.19
N GLU A 125 -19.07 -9.74 2.98
CA GLU A 125 -20.11 -10.40 2.18
C GLU A 125 -19.78 -10.45 0.67
N LEU A 126 -19.25 -9.33 0.12
CA LEU A 126 -18.87 -9.25 -1.29
C LEU A 126 -17.64 -10.09 -1.66
N TYR A 127 -16.74 -10.30 -0.71
CA TYR A 127 -15.47 -10.98 -0.91
C TYR A 127 -15.26 -12.06 0.16
N PRO A 128 -16.08 -13.12 0.16
CA PRO A 128 -15.98 -14.17 1.17
C PRO A 128 -14.61 -14.85 1.15
N GLY A 129 -14.04 -15.01 2.34
CA GLY A 129 -12.72 -15.62 2.52
C GLY A 129 -11.53 -14.66 2.36
N GLN A 130 -11.75 -13.38 2.03
CA GLN A 130 -10.70 -12.37 2.04
C GLN A 130 -10.70 -11.64 3.40
N HIS A 131 -9.66 -11.86 4.17
CA HIS A 131 -9.45 -11.16 5.44
C HIS A 131 -8.71 -9.85 5.19
N CYS A 132 -9.25 -8.77 5.73
CA CYS A 132 -8.67 -7.44 5.62
C CYS A 132 -8.45 -6.85 7.01
N HIS A 133 -7.21 -6.45 7.28
CA HIS A 133 -6.85 -5.70 8.47
C HIS A 133 -6.52 -4.27 8.06
N TYR A 134 -6.87 -3.32 8.89
CA TYR A 134 -6.57 -1.91 8.64
C TYR A 134 -6.25 -1.19 9.94
N PHE A 135 -5.27 -0.32 9.88
CA PHE A 135 -4.83 0.43 11.05
C PHE A 135 -4.36 1.84 10.66
N LYS A 136 -4.37 2.72 11.66
CA LYS A 136 -3.78 4.06 11.53
C LYS A 136 -2.31 3.97 11.93
N TYR A 137 -1.43 4.49 11.06
CA TYR A 137 -0.01 4.60 11.41
C TYR A 137 0.15 5.42 12.70
N ASP A 138 0.84 4.85 13.65
CA ASP A 138 1.21 5.46 14.92
C ASP A 138 2.68 5.12 15.21
N SER A 139 3.50 6.15 15.27
CA SER A 139 4.92 6.01 15.55
C SER A 139 5.25 5.39 16.90
N GLN A 140 4.28 5.36 17.83
CA GLN A 140 4.43 4.71 19.13
C GLN A 140 4.04 3.22 19.12
N LYS A 141 3.39 2.75 18.03
CA LYS A 141 2.87 1.38 17.89
C LYS A 141 3.47 0.68 16.67
N LEU A 142 4.78 0.56 16.64
CA LEU A 142 5.52 -0.02 15.51
C LEU A 142 5.29 -1.52 15.30
N THR A 143 4.70 -2.23 16.27
CA THR A 143 4.28 -3.62 16.10
C THR A 143 3.33 -3.78 14.91
N HIS A 144 2.40 -2.83 14.71
CA HIS A 144 1.50 -2.85 13.57
C HIS A 144 2.23 -2.74 12.21
N VAL A 145 3.35 -2.02 12.14
CA VAL A 145 4.17 -1.92 10.93
C VAL A 145 4.85 -3.25 10.61
N ARG A 146 5.32 -3.96 11.65
CA ARG A 146 5.88 -5.29 11.50
C ARG A 146 4.82 -6.30 11.05
N ASP A 147 3.64 -6.27 11.69
CA ASP A 147 2.51 -7.13 11.32
C ASP A 147 2.08 -6.85 9.87
N PHE A 148 2.02 -5.57 9.47
CA PHE A 148 1.77 -5.16 8.10
C PHE A 148 2.74 -5.81 7.10
N ALA A 149 4.03 -5.86 7.42
CA ALA A 149 5.04 -6.43 6.54
C ALA A 149 5.01 -7.96 6.46
N THR A 150 4.56 -8.66 7.52
CA THR A 150 4.68 -10.13 7.62
C THR A 150 3.36 -10.87 7.37
N SER A 151 2.22 -10.20 7.46
CA SER A 151 0.88 -10.79 7.26
C SER A 151 0.66 -11.22 5.80
N THR A 152 -0.06 -12.32 5.60
CA THR A 152 -0.52 -12.79 4.29
C THR A 152 -1.93 -12.28 3.92
N ALA A 153 -2.62 -11.65 4.86
CA ALA A 153 -3.93 -11.04 4.64
C ALA A 153 -3.81 -9.69 3.91
N ILE A 154 -4.95 -9.15 3.49
CA ILE A 154 -4.99 -7.75 3.03
C ILE A 154 -4.70 -6.85 4.22
N GLU A 155 -3.67 -6.05 4.10
CA GLU A 155 -3.26 -5.07 5.11
C GLU A 155 -3.37 -3.66 4.54
N ILE A 156 -4.10 -2.80 5.22
CA ILE A 156 -4.28 -1.39 4.83
C ILE A 156 -3.72 -0.50 5.93
N MET A 157 -2.66 0.23 5.63
CA MET A 157 -2.12 1.26 6.51
C MET A 157 -2.64 2.63 6.11
N ILE A 158 -3.23 3.36 7.05
CA ILE A 158 -3.69 4.74 6.83
C ILE A 158 -2.70 5.69 7.49
N ILE A 159 -2.05 6.53 6.69
CA ILE A 159 -0.97 7.39 7.15
C ILE A 159 -1.17 8.85 6.70
N ASN A 160 -0.81 9.79 7.57
CA ASN A 160 -0.80 11.20 7.20
C ASN A 160 0.47 11.51 6.40
N ILE A 161 0.35 12.31 5.35
CA ILE A 161 1.48 12.75 4.51
C ILE A 161 2.57 13.44 5.33
N ASP A 162 2.21 14.14 6.40
CA ASP A 162 3.18 14.77 7.29
C ASP A 162 4.12 13.77 7.98
N SER A 163 3.70 12.51 8.10
CA SER A 163 4.52 11.45 8.68
C SER A 163 5.74 11.09 7.81
N PHE A 164 5.71 11.43 6.52
CA PHE A 164 6.84 11.24 5.60
C PHE A 164 7.81 12.42 5.55
N ARG A 165 7.43 13.57 6.10
CA ARG A 165 8.29 14.76 6.08
C ARG A 165 9.50 14.52 6.96
N ARG A 166 10.70 14.63 6.39
CA ARG A 166 11.93 14.72 7.16
C ARG A 166 11.99 16.13 7.77
N SER A 167 12.19 16.21 9.07
CA SER A 167 12.53 17.48 9.69
C SER A 167 13.98 17.83 9.32
N PHE A 168 14.17 18.67 8.29
CA PHE A 168 15.50 19.17 7.88
C PHE A 168 15.96 20.38 8.66
N VAL A 169 15.20 20.84 9.66
CA VAL A 169 15.35 22.20 10.17
C VAL A 169 16.33 22.29 11.32
N ASP A 170 16.66 21.22 12.03
CA ASP A 170 17.59 21.34 13.17
C ASP A 170 18.17 19.97 13.59
N PRO A 171 19.47 19.71 13.34
CA PRO A 171 20.11 18.46 13.79
C PRO A 171 20.11 18.28 15.32
N GLU A 172 20.00 19.35 16.10
CA GLU A 172 19.96 19.28 17.58
C GLU A 172 18.55 18.92 18.10
N LYS A 173 17.51 19.00 17.28
CA LYS A 173 16.14 18.58 17.61
C LYS A 173 15.79 17.19 17.07
N GLU A 174 16.70 16.26 17.09
CA GLU A 174 16.48 14.87 16.67
C GLU A 174 15.32 14.17 17.39
N SER A 175 14.88 14.66 18.54
CA SER A 175 13.76 14.10 19.30
C SER A 175 12.40 14.20 18.59
N THR A 176 12.27 15.08 17.59
CA THR A 176 11.03 15.29 16.81
C THR A 176 11.14 14.86 15.34
N ALA A 177 12.30 14.32 14.91
CA ALA A 177 12.44 13.76 13.59
C ALA A 177 11.40 12.64 13.38
N ASN A 178 10.76 12.63 12.21
CA ASN A 178 9.77 11.62 11.85
C ASN A 178 10.28 10.22 12.13
N LEU A 179 9.66 9.56 13.08
CA LEU A 179 10.05 8.23 13.57
C LEU A 179 10.06 7.17 12.46
N ILE A 180 9.35 7.41 11.36
CA ILE A 180 9.33 6.52 10.18
C ILE A 180 10.73 6.38 9.53
N HIS A 181 11.61 7.35 9.71
CA HIS A 181 12.97 7.37 9.16
C HIS A 181 14.06 7.02 10.18
N ARG A 182 13.71 6.68 11.43
CA ARG A 182 14.66 6.30 12.48
C ARG A 182 14.81 4.79 12.57
N GLU A 183 16.03 4.37 12.83
CA GLU A 183 16.31 2.97 13.22
C GLU A 183 15.68 2.69 14.58
N MET A 184 14.97 1.58 14.69
CA MET A 184 14.22 1.23 15.90
C MET A 184 14.59 -0.16 16.37
N ASP A 185 14.93 -0.30 17.63
CA ASP A 185 15.30 -1.58 18.25
C ASP A 185 14.19 -2.63 18.11
N ILE A 186 12.92 -2.21 18.21
CA ILE A 186 11.75 -3.07 18.06
C ILE A 186 11.61 -3.66 16.64
N LEU A 187 12.26 -3.04 15.66
CA LEU A 187 12.35 -3.47 14.26
C LEU A 187 13.74 -4.03 13.92
N ASN A 188 14.48 -4.55 14.91
CA ASN A 188 15.83 -5.09 14.75
C ASN A 188 16.83 -4.07 14.15
N GLY A 189 16.69 -2.79 14.51
CA GLY A 189 17.53 -1.71 14.00
C GLY A 189 17.17 -1.22 12.59
N GLN A 190 16.07 -1.68 12.02
CA GLN A 190 15.55 -1.21 10.72
C GLN A 190 14.65 0.02 10.91
N ARG A 191 14.48 0.77 9.82
CA ARG A 191 13.59 1.94 9.79
C ARG A 191 12.19 1.53 9.38
N PRO A 192 11.12 2.06 10.00
CA PRO A 192 9.75 1.78 9.58
C PRO A 192 9.50 1.97 8.09
N ILE A 193 10.16 2.95 7.45
CA ILE A 193 10.03 3.22 6.02
C ILE A 193 10.52 2.04 5.15
N GLU A 194 11.49 1.26 5.62
CA GLU A 194 12.03 0.10 4.90
C GLU A 194 11.04 -1.07 4.83
N PHE A 195 10.06 -1.10 5.73
CA PHE A 195 8.95 -2.05 5.69
C PHE A 195 7.79 -1.59 4.78
N ILE A 196 7.84 -0.36 4.30
CA ILE A 196 6.79 0.29 3.52
C ILE A 196 7.19 0.35 2.03
N GLN A 197 8.48 0.33 1.73
CA GLN A 197 9.01 0.30 0.37
C GLN A 197 9.03 -1.12 -0.19
#